data_02acaf507030736064519c025874380a
#
_entry.id   02acaf507030736064519c025874380a
#
_cell.length_a   1.000
_cell.length_b   1.000
_cell.length_c   1.000
_cell.angle_alpha   90.00
_cell.angle_beta   90.00
_cell.angle_gamma   90.00
#
_symmetry.space_group_name_H-M   'P 1'
#
loop_
_entity.id
_entity.type
_entity.pdbx_description
1 polymer ?
#
loop_
_entity_poly.entity_id
_entity_poly.type
_entity_poly.pdbx_seq_one_letter_code
_entity_poly.pdbx_strand_id
1 'polypeptide(L)'
;MKKDGNELRNNAMTDLEADLPIHTFGNVKKILLWLSFLAFFSVFNETVFNVSLPDIAQQYGLQPSYVNWINTSFMIAFAIGSAVYGKISDMYGVKKLLIIGLLIYSGGSLFGLLAQAYFPAVIVARAIQGAGASAVPAIFMMIVARYINAESRGRAFGMIGSMVAFGEGIGPAIGGIISHHFHWSLLFVLPMITLISLPFLIQVLPNEPSRKGKVDVLGAVLLSIGIVLFTLYSTENSWVYLLISIVVLLIFSLYIRRTKQPFIEPALFGNRMFLMGVFVGSILLGTVAGFISMVPYMMRDVYHLSTGMIGGGILFPGTISVIFFGFLGGSLVDKRGNTFVLYLGAFFIALSFLVISLFVDKSPWLTTVMLILTFGGLSFVKTVISSSVAETLASEEAGAGMGMLNLSCFLSEGIGVAIVGGLLSKHLLDFPTLPTLSVPTAFLYSNVSLVLTIFVLFGVVIYTLTYKRK
;
A
#
# COMPACT_ATOMS: atom_id res chain seq x y z
N MET A 1 3.23 -54.68 -14.93
CA MET A 1 4.22 -54.00 -14.07
C MET A 1 4.35 -52.51 -14.35
N LYS A 2 3.28 -51.77 -14.66
CA LYS A 2 3.28 -50.29 -14.78
C LYS A 2 2.11 -49.61 -14.04
N LYS A 3 1.24 -50.38 -13.35
CA LYS A 3 0.13 -49.85 -12.55
C LYS A 3 0.50 -49.55 -11.11
N ASP A 4 1.48 -50.25 -10.55
CA ASP A 4 1.82 -50.12 -9.13
C ASP A 4 2.63 -48.86 -8.76
N GLY A 5 3.31 -48.25 -9.72
CA GLY A 5 4.11 -47.03 -9.47
C GLY A 5 3.29 -45.76 -9.30
N ASN A 6 2.10 -45.67 -9.90
CA ASN A 6 1.23 -44.49 -9.77
C ASN A 6 0.35 -44.56 -8.50
N GLU A 7 -0.04 -45.75 -8.05
CA GLU A 7 -0.78 -45.91 -6.77
C GLU A 7 0.15 -45.64 -5.57
N LEU A 8 1.39 -46.10 -5.61
CA LEU A 8 2.38 -45.77 -4.56
C LEU A 8 2.74 -44.30 -4.50
N ARG A 9 2.74 -43.59 -5.64
CA ARG A 9 3.00 -42.14 -5.70
C ARG A 9 1.78 -41.31 -5.26
N ASN A 10 0.57 -41.77 -5.57
CA ASN A 10 -0.66 -41.14 -5.08
C ASN A 10 -0.88 -41.41 -3.58
N ASN A 11 -0.59 -42.61 -3.08
CA ASN A 11 -0.66 -42.89 -1.66
C ASN A 11 0.40 -42.16 -0.86
N ALA A 12 1.63 -41.99 -1.39
CA ALA A 12 2.67 -41.17 -0.75
C ALA A 12 2.34 -39.66 -0.77
N MET A 13 1.61 -39.15 -1.77
CA MET A 13 1.09 -37.78 -1.75
C MET A 13 -0.08 -37.59 -0.81
N THR A 14 -1.02 -38.57 -0.74
CA THR A 14 -2.14 -38.55 0.22
C THR A 14 -1.68 -38.72 1.66
N ASP A 15 -0.64 -39.50 1.92
CA ASP A 15 -0.07 -39.67 3.27
C ASP A 15 0.75 -38.45 3.70
N LEU A 16 1.36 -37.67 2.76
CA LEU A 16 2.04 -36.43 3.05
C LEU A 16 1.08 -35.25 3.30
N GLU A 17 -0.13 -35.29 2.75
CA GLU A 17 -1.19 -34.31 3.04
C GLU A 17 -1.99 -34.64 4.30
N ALA A 18 -2.01 -35.92 4.75
CA ALA A 18 -2.76 -36.36 5.90
C ALA A 18 -2.10 -36.11 7.26
N ASP A 19 -0.81 -35.79 7.32
CA ASP A 19 -0.05 -35.67 8.57
C ASP A 19 0.26 -34.21 9.03
N LEU A 20 -0.41 -33.23 8.50
CA LEU A 20 -0.51 -31.94 9.17
C LEU A 20 -1.76 -31.98 10.07
N PRO A 21 -1.61 -32.05 11.39
CA PRO A 21 -2.76 -31.91 12.26
C PRO A 21 -3.37 -30.54 11.94
N ILE A 22 -4.59 -30.54 11.40
CA ILE A 22 -5.46 -29.37 11.38
C ILE A 22 -5.66 -29.05 12.86
N HIS A 23 -4.72 -28.30 13.44
CA HIS A 23 -4.89 -27.71 14.75
C HIS A 23 -6.04 -26.70 14.59
N THR A 24 -7.26 -27.21 14.71
CA THR A 24 -8.42 -26.37 14.93
C THR A 24 -8.13 -25.59 16.21
N PHE A 25 -7.76 -24.31 16.02
CA PHE A 25 -7.55 -23.44 17.17
C PHE A 25 -8.81 -23.48 18.05
N GLY A 26 -8.66 -23.84 19.30
CA GLY A 26 -9.76 -23.87 20.25
C GLY A 26 -10.46 -22.51 20.45
N ASN A 27 -9.93 -21.46 19.80
CA ASN A 27 -10.51 -20.12 19.87
C ASN A 27 -10.19 -19.25 18.62
N VAL A 28 -10.65 -19.68 17.44
CA VAL A 28 -10.51 -18.98 16.15
C VAL A 28 -10.94 -17.51 16.27
N LYS A 29 -11.99 -17.20 17.05
CA LYS A 29 -12.48 -15.84 17.23
C LYS A 29 -11.44 -14.92 17.88
N LYS A 30 -10.69 -15.42 18.90
CA LYS A 30 -9.64 -14.61 19.56
C LYS A 30 -8.48 -14.33 18.63
N ILE A 31 -8.08 -15.31 17.81
CA ILE A 31 -7.00 -15.10 16.81
C ILE A 31 -7.42 -14.04 15.80
N LEU A 32 -8.62 -14.18 15.24
CA LEU A 32 -9.14 -13.19 14.28
C LEU A 32 -9.22 -11.80 14.88
N LEU A 33 -9.58 -11.66 16.14
CA LEU A 33 -9.61 -10.35 16.84
C LEU A 33 -8.21 -9.73 16.87
N TRP A 34 -7.21 -10.49 17.29
CA TRP A 34 -5.83 -9.96 17.37
C TRP A 34 -5.19 -9.71 16.00
N LEU A 35 -5.47 -10.56 15.02
CA LEU A 35 -5.03 -10.32 13.65
C LEU A 35 -5.70 -9.06 13.05
N SER A 36 -6.98 -8.85 13.32
CA SER A 36 -7.70 -7.64 12.91
C SER A 36 -7.16 -6.39 13.58
N PHE A 37 -6.82 -6.48 14.87
CA PHE A 37 -6.16 -5.41 15.62
C PHE A 37 -4.80 -5.05 14.99
N LEU A 38 -3.97 -6.04 14.66
CA LEU A 38 -2.69 -5.81 14.00
C LEU A 38 -2.85 -5.25 12.59
N ALA A 39 -3.81 -5.77 11.82
CA ALA A 39 -4.11 -5.28 10.49
C ALA A 39 -4.55 -3.82 10.50
N PHE A 40 -5.37 -3.43 11.47
CA PHE A 40 -5.73 -2.03 11.71
C PHE A 40 -4.49 -1.15 11.90
N PHE A 41 -3.60 -1.46 12.85
CA PHE A 41 -2.43 -0.64 13.13
C PHE A 41 -1.41 -0.62 12.00
N SER A 42 -1.29 -1.71 11.22
CA SER A 42 -0.38 -1.80 10.09
C SER A 42 -0.69 -0.74 9.03
N VAL A 43 -1.98 -0.60 8.67
CA VAL A 43 -2.45 0.34 7.64
C VAL A 43 -2.71 1.73 8.21
N PHE A 44 -3.21 1.81 9.45
CA PHE A 44 -3.36 3.07 10.16
C PHE A 44 -2.07 3.89 10.19
N ASN A 45 -0.92 3.23 10.43
CA ASN A 45 0.38 3.90 10.46
C ASN A 45 0.84 4.41 9.06
N GLU A 46 0.30 3.86 8.00
CA GLU A 46 0.54 4.35 6.64
C GLU A 46 -0.06 5.75 6.43
N THR A 47 -1.27 5.96 6.95
CA THR A 47 -2.08 7.16 6.65
C THR A 47 -1.98 8.24 7.72
N VAL A 48 -1.64 7.90 8.97
CA VAL A 48 -1.65 8.82 10.11
C VAL A 48 -0.68 10.00 9.96
N PHE A 49 0.46 9.82 9.27
CA PHE A 49 1.44 10.87 9.04
C PHE A 49 1.06 11.83 7.91
N ASN A 50 0.17 11.43 6.98
CA ASN A 50 -0.17 12.22 5.79
C ASN A 50 -0.57 13.65 6.12
N VAL A 51 -1.40 13.83 7.12
CA VAL A 51 -1.96 15.13 7.51
C VAL A 51 -0.93 16.04 8.18
N SER A 52 0.13 15.47 8.76
CA SER A 52 1.16 16.19 9.50
C SER A 52 2.34 16.63 8.64
N LEU A 53 2.39 16.20 7.36
CA LEU A 53 3.51 16.53 6.46
C LEU A 53 3.77 18.04 6.36
N PRO A 54 2.77 18.94 6.23
CA PRO A 54 3.02 20.37 6.20
C PRO A 54 3.63 20.92 7.52
N ASP A 55 3.23 20.40 8.68
CA ASP A 55 3.80 20.81 9.98
C ASP A 55 5.25 20.37 10.11
N ILE A 56 5.55 19.15 9.64
CA ILE A 56 6.91 18.61 9.60
C ILE A 56 7.77 19.43 8.63
N ALA A 57 7.24 19.79 7.46
CA ALA A 57 7.92 20.64 6.48
C ALA A 57 8.30 21.99 7.10
N GLN A 58 7.38 22.62 7.82
CA GLN A 58 7.61 23.89 8.50
C GLN A 58 8.65 23.76 9.62
N GLN A 59 8.57 22.69 10.43
CA GLN A 59 9.51 22.50 11.55
C GLN A 59 10.95 22.35 11.11
N TYR A 60 11.21 21.61 10.02
CA TYR A 60 12.58 21.40 9.53
C TYR A 60 13.00 22.39 8.44
N GLY A 61 12.10 23.28 7.99
CA GLY A 61 12.39 24.20 6.87
C GLY A 61 12.63 23.47 5.55
N LEU A 62 11.92 22.35 5.32
CA LEU A 62 12.13 21.49 4.16
C LEU A 62 10.99 21.61 3.13
N GLN A 63 11.32 21.38 1.87
CA GLN A 63 10.35 21.33 0.78
C GLN A 63 9.50 20.03 0.85
N PRO A 64 8.28 20.05 0.27
CA PRO A 64 7.40 18.87 0.22
C PRO A 64 8.04 17.60 -0.35
N SER A 65 8.94 17.74 -1.35
CA SER A 65 9.67 16.62 -1.95
C SER A 65 10.52 15.84 -0.95
N TYR A 66 11.14 16.54 0.00
CA TYR A 66 11.93 15.90 1.06
C TYR A 66 11.02 15.29 2.14
N VAL A 67 9.99 16.03 2.57
CA VAL A 67 9.12 15.59 3.66
C VAL A 67 8.28 14.38 3.26
N ASN A 68 7.86 14.28 2.01
CA ASN A 68 7.14 13.12 1.49
C ASN A 68 7.92 11.80 1.60
N TRP A 69 9.26 11.85 1.79
CA TRP A 69 10.05 10.67 2.09
C TRP A 69 9.63 9.95 3.37
N ILE A 70 8.95 10.62 4.31
CA ILE A 70 8.34 10.00 5.50
C ILE A 70 7.38 8.89 5.07
N ASN A 71 6.53 9.14 4.08
CA ASN A 71 5.58 8.15 3.57
C ASN A 71 6.22 7.22 2.54
N THR A 72 6.99 7.78 1.61
CA THR A 72 7.65 7.01 0.55
C THR A 72 8.58 5.93 1.11
N SER A 73 9.41 6.25 2.12
CA SER A 73 10.32 5.26 2.73
C SER A 73 9.56 4.13 3.45
N PHE A 74 8.44 4.47 4.11
CA PHE A 74 7.56 3.47 4.71
C PHE A 74 6.95 2.56 3.64
N MET A 75 6.37 3.13 2.58
CA MET A 75 5.69 2.38 1.52
C MET A 75 6.65 1.46 0.76
N ILE A 76 7.86 1.92 0.41
CA ILE A 76 8.88 1.10 -0.25
C ILE A 76 9.28 -0.07 0.66
N ALA A 77 9.60 0.21 1.91
CA ALA A 77 10.01 -0.83 2.86
C ALA A 77 8.87 -1.81 3.16
N PHE A 78 7.63 -1.32 3.26
CA PHE A 78 6.43 -2.13 3.45
C PHE A 78 6.17 -3.06 2.25
N ALA A 79 6.25 -2.53 1.03
CA ALA A 79 6.05 -3.30 -0.19
C ALA A 79 7.06 -4.46 -0.30
N ILE A 80 8.35 -4.15 -0.16
CA ILE A 80 9.43 -5.13 -0.27
C ILE A 80 9.37 -6.12 0.90
N GLY A 81 9.17 -5.62 2.12
CA GLY A 81 9.02 -6.44 3.31
C GLY A 81 7.86 -7.42 3.20
N SER A 82 6.70 -7.00 2.69
CA SER A 82 5.53 -7.88 2.48
C SER A 82 5.85 -9.06 1.58
N ALA A 83 6.54 -8.83 0.47
CA ALA A 83 6.98 -9.90 -0.43
C ALA A 83 8.04 -10.81 0.22
N VAL A 84 8.97 -10.25 1.00
CA VAL A 84 9.96 -11.02 1.75
C VAL A 84 9.28 -11.88 2.80
N TYR A 85 8.42 -11.34 3.66
CA TYR A 85 7.72 -12.10 4.69
C TYR A 85 6.82 -13.20 4.10
N GLY A 86 6.14 -12.92 2.99
CA GLY A 86 5.39 -13.94 2.27
C GLY A 86 6.26 -15.15 1.91
N LYS A 87 7.44 -14.91 1.36
CA LYS A 87 8.36 -15.98 0.91
C LYS A 87 9.05 -16.72 2.05
N ILE A 88 9.45 -16.01 3.12
CA ILE A 88 10.16 -16.62 4.25
C ILE A 88 9.25 -17.31 5.25
N SER A 89 7.94 -17.07 5.21
CA SER A 89 6.98 -17.64 6.15
C SER A 89 6.85 -19.16 6.04
N ASP A 90 7.09 -19.73 4.84
CA ASP A 90 7.17 -21.18 4.65
C ASP A 90 8.40 -21.81 5.29
N MET A 91 9.45 -21.02 5.54
CA MET A 91 10.73 -21.48 6.07
C MET A 91 10.83 -21.33 7.59
N TYR A 92 10.38 -20.20 8.14
CA TYR A 92 10.62 -19.85 9.53
C TYR A 92 9.39 -19.92 10.44
N GLY A 93 8.22 -20.19 9.84
CA GLY A 93 6.95 -20.25 10.54
C GLY A 93 6.32 -18.90 10.85
N VAL A 94 4.99 -18.85 10.83
CA VAL A 94 4.21 -17.61 10.94
C VAL A 94 4.36 -16.91 12.29
N LYS A 95 4.42 -17.65 13.40
CA LYS A 95 4.54 -17.12 14.76
C LYS A 95 5.85 -16.32 14.93
N LYS A 96 6.99 -16.94 14.60
CA LYS A 96 8.31 -16.33 14.76
C LYS A 96 8.45 -15.06 13.94
N LEU A 97 7.98 -15.08 12.71
CA LEU A 97 8.08 -13.95 11.79
C LEU A 97 7.16 -12.80 12.21
N LEU A 98 5.96 -13.09 12.68
CA LEU A 98 5.04 -12.05 13.17
C LEU A 98 5.64 -11.35 14.41
N ILE A 99 6.22 -12.10 15.35
CA ILE A 99 6.90 -11.52 16.52
C ILE A 99 8.07 -10.64 16.09
N ILE A 100 8.94 -11.13 15.19
CA ILE A 100 10.07 -10.35 14.66
C ILE A 100 9.57 -9.07 13.98
N GLY A 101 8.55 -9.18 13.13
CA GLY A 101 7.94 -8.03 12.45
C GLY A 101 7.44 -6.97 13.43
N LEU A 102 6.71 -7.38 14.48
CA LEU A 102 6.20 -6.46 15.50
C LEU A 102 7.32 -5.81 16.34
N LEU A 103 8.39 -6.55 16.63
CA LEU A 103 9.56 -5.98 17.33
C LEU A 103 10.31 -4.97 16.45
N ILE A 104 10.49 -5.25 15.15
CA ILE A 104 11.07 -4.30 14.18
C ILE A 104 10.18 -3.07 14.06
N TYR A 105 8.86 -3.25 13.94
CA TYR A 105 7.88 -2.17 13.84
C TYR A 105 7.93 -1.23 15.03
N SER A 106 7.91 -1.79 16.23
CA SER A 106 7.97 -1.03 17.49
C SER A 106 9.36 -0.44 17.75
N GLY A 107 10.42 -1.14 17.36
CA GLY A 107 11.80 -0.63 17.42
C GLY A 107 12.00 0.58 16.52
N GLY A 108 11.49 0.54 15.28
CA GLY A 108 11.46 1.69 14.37
C GLY A 108 10.65 2.85 14.92
N SER A 109 9.53 2.56 15.60
CA SER A 109 8.70 3.56 16.28
C SER A 109 9.46 4.25 17.43
N LEU A 110 10.08 3.48 18.30
CA LEU A 110 10.89 4.02 19.39
C LEU A 110 12.06 4.86 18.85
N PHE A 111 12.76 4.35 17.85
CA PHE A 111 13.85 5.08 17.21
C PHE A 111 13.38 6.42 16.63
N GLY A 112 12.24 6.44 15.91
CA GLY A 112 11.68 7.67 15.34
C GLY A 112 11.26 8.68 16.39
N LEU A 113 10.69 8.23 17.51
CA LEU A 113 10.32 9.08 18.63
C LEU A 113 11.56 9.73 19.28
N LEU A 114 12.63 8.96 19.50
CA LEU A 114 13.83 9.44 20.17
C LEU A 114 14.72 10.30 19.26
N ALA A 115 14.81 9.96 17.98
CA ALA A 115 15.68 10.62 17.01
C ALA A 115 14.98 11.69 16.17
N GLN A 116 13.78 12.11 16.55
CA GLN A 116 12.96 13.07 15.81
C GLN A 116 13.62 14.43 15.54
N ALA A 117 14.63 14.83 16.30
CA ALA A 117 15.36 16.07 16.08
C ALA A 117 16.15 16.08 14.76
N TYR A 118 16.45 14.91 14.18
CA TYR A 118 17.23 14.77 12.97
C TYR A 118 16.40 14.12 11.85
N PHE A 119 16.02 14.92 10.85
CA PHE A 119 15.09 14.48 9.79
C PHE A 119 15.50 13.19 9.05
N PRO A 120 16.77 12.95 8.65
CA PRO A 120 17.17 11.69 8.05
C PRO A 120 16.90 10.46 8.94
N ALA A 121 17.02 10.61 10.27
CA ALA A 121 16.68 9.53 11.20
C ALA A 121 15.17 9.23 11.20
N VAL A 122 14.33 10.23 11.00
CA VAL A 122 12.87 10.04 10.83
C VAL A 122 12.58 9.20 9.59
N ILE A 123 13.25 9.46 8.45
CA ILE A 123 13.12 8.64 7.23
C ILE A 123 13.53 7.19 7.49
N VAL A 124 14.68 6.98 8.14
CA VAL A 124 15.17 5.63 8.50
C VAL A 124 14.19 4.93 9.43
N ALA A 125 13.66 5.62 10.43
CA ALA A 125 12.66 5.11 11.35
C ALA A 125 11.40 4.63 10.59
N ARG A 126 10.93 5.42 9.63
CA ARG A 126 9.78 5.08 8.79
C ARG A 126 10.05 3.86 7.90
N ALA A 127 11.26 3.74 7.35
CA ALA A 127 11.65 2.54 6.61
C ALA A 127 11.67 1.29 7.51
N ILE A 128 12.21 1.39 8.73
CA ILE A 128 12.19 0.30 9.72
C ILE A 128 10.75 -0.06 10.11
N GLN A 129 9.89 0.95 10.34
CA GLN A 129 8.46 0.73 10.61
C GLN A 129 7.78 0.00 9.45
N GLY A 130 7.99 0.44 8.21
CA GLY A 130 7.43 -0.20 7.01
C GLY A 130 7.86 -1.65 6.88
N ALA A 131 9.15 -1.93 7.07
CA ALA A 131 9.68 -3.29 7.05
C ALA A 131 9.05 -4.19 8.14
N GLY A 132 8.84 -3.67 9.34
CA GLY A 132 8.20 -4.43 10.43
C GLY A 132 6.70 -4.63 10.22
N ALA A 133 5.97 -3.56 9.86
CA ALA A 133 4.52 -3.57 9.66
C ALA A 133 4.09 -4.52 8.52
N SER A 134 4.93 -4.66 7.50
CA SER A 134 4.68 -5.53 6.33
C SER A 134 4.55 -7.01 6.66
N ALA A 135 5.06 -7.45 7.81
CA ALA A 135 4.84 -8.82 8.30
C ALA A 135 3.36 -9.13 8.52
N VAL A 136 2.57 -8.13 8.92
CA VAL A 136 1.16 -8.34 9.28
C VAL A 136 0.32 -8.84 8.09
N PRO A 137 0.21 -8.12 6.94
CA PRO A 137 -0.62 -8.57 5.84
C PRO A 137 -0.10 -9.86 5.20
N ALA A 138 1.22 -10.05 5.11
CA ALA A 138 1.79 -11.26 4.55
C ALA A 138 1.45 -12.50 5.39
N ILE A 139 1.58 -12.40 6.71
CA ILE A 139 1.42 -13.53 7.63
C ILE A 139 -0.05 -13.81 7.92
N PHE A 140 -0.92 -12.79 8.03
CA PHE A 140 -2.34 -13.07 8.27
C PHE A 140 -2.98 -13.86 7.13
N MET A 141 -2.63 -13.54 5.87
CA MET A 141 -3.10 -14.32 4.71
C MET A 141 -2.79 -15.81 4.86
N MET A 142 -1.58 -16.12 5.33
CA MET A 142 -1.14 -17.49 5.55
C MET A 142 -1.82 -18.14 6.75
N ILE A 143 -2.00 -17.40 7.84
CA ILE A 143 -2.73 -17.92 9.02
C ILE A 143 -4.17 -18.27 8.62
N VAL A 144 -4.86 -17.41 7.87
CA VAL A 144 -6.21 -17.68 7.39
C VAL A 144 -6.24 -18.88 6.44
N ALA A 145 -5.28 -18.98 5.52
CA ALA A 145 -5.22 -20.07 4.55
C ALA A 145 -4.91 -21.43 5.19
N ARG A 146 -4.02 -21.48 6.19
CA ARG A 146 -3.55 -22.74 6.81
C ARG A 146 -4.40 -23.22 7.97
N TYR A 147 -4.90 -22.31 8.80
CA TYR A 147 -5.47 -22.65 10.10
C TYR A 147 -6.97 -22.36 10.23
N ILE A 148 -7.60 -21.73 9.22
CA ILE A 148 -9.03 -21.45 9.24
C ILE A 148 -9.73 -22.34 8.21
N ASN A 149 -10.80 -23.01 8.67
CA ASN A 149 -11.62 -23.88 7.81
C ASN A 149 -12.14 -23.11 6.59
N ALA A 150 -12.18 -23.76 5.43
CA ALA A 150 -12.56 -23.17 4.15
C ALA A 150 -13.88 -22.37 4.23
N GLU A 151 -14.89 -22.91 4.94
CA GLU A 151 -16.20 -22.28 5.15
C GLU A 151 -16.12 -20.94 5.92
N SER A 152 -15.11 -20.75 6.78
CA SER A 152 -14.94 -19.57 7.63
C SER A 152 -13.91 -18.57 7.07
N ARG A 153 -13.16 -18.93 6.03
CA ARG A 153 -12.10 -18.05 5.45
C ARG A 153 -12.66 -16.74 4.92
N GLY A 154 -13.79 -16.79 4.20
CA GLY A 154 -14.44 -15.59 3.68
C GLY A 154 -14.81 -14.61 4.79
N ARG A 155 -15.35 -15.11 5.92
CA ARG A 155 -15.67 -14.28 7.08
C ARG A 155 -14.42 -13.70 7.75
N ALA A 156 -13.34 -14.49 7.83
CA ALA A 156 -12.06 -14.03 8.36
C ALA A 156 -11.46 -12.90 7.52
N PHE A 157 -11.39 -13.06 6.21
CA PHE A 157 -10.93 -12.02 5.29
C PHE A 157 -11.81 -10.77 5.34
N GLY A 158 -13.13 -10.93 5.41
CA GLY A 158 -14.06 -9.81 5.54
C GLY A 158 -13.85 -9.00 6.83
N MET A 159 -13.65 -9.68 7.96
CA MET A 159 -13.40 -9.01 9.24
C MET A 159 -12.05 -8.26 9.23
N ILE A 160 -10.98 -8.88 8.75
CA ILE A 160 -9.66 -8.27 8.65
C ILE A 160 -9.68 -7.10 7.64
N GLY A 161 -10.30 -7.30 6.47
CA GLY A 161 -10.44 -6.25 5.46
C GLY A 161 -11.22 -5.02 5.96
N SER A 162 -12.26 -5.24 6.78
CA SER A 162 -13.00 -4.13 7.41
C SER A 162 -12.13 -3.34 8.39
N MET A 163 -11.26 -4.02 9.15
CA MET A 163 -10.35 -3.36 10.09
C MET A 163 -9.20 -2.62 9.36
N VAL A 164 -8.74 -3.15 8.23
CA VAL A 164 -7.81 -2.45 7.33
C VAL A 164 -8.45 -1.15 6.83
N ALA A 165 -9.65 -1.22 6.26
CA ALA A 165 -10.37 -0.06 5.76
C ALA A 165 -10.67 0.98 6.87
N PHE A 166 -10.99 0.51 8.09
CA PHE A 166 -11.19 1.38 9.25
C PHE A 166 -9.89 2.06 9.67
N GLY A 167 -8.74 1.35 9.66
CA GLY A 167 -7.42 1.91 9.93
C GLY A 167 -7.02 2.99 8.92
N GLU A 168 -7.18 2.68 7.62
CA GLU A 168 -6.99 3.67 6.53
C GLU A 168 -7.86 4.91 6.74
N GLY A 169 -9.13 4.70 7.11
CA GLY A 169 -10.12 5.76 7.24
C GLY A 169 -9.88 6.70 8.41
N ILE A 170 -9.55 6.16 9.59
CA ILE A 170 -9.43 6.95 10.81
C ILE A 170 -8.06 7.60 10.99
N GLY A 171 -7.04 7.13 10.24
CA GLY A 171 -5.66 7.61 10.32
C GLY A 171 -5.54 9.12 10.27
N PRO A 172 -6.02 9.79 9.21
CA PRO A 172 -5.93 11.24 9.09
C PRO A 172 -6.61 12.01 10.24
N ALA A 173 -7.74 11.52 10.74
CA ALA A 173 -8.45 12.18 11.87
C ALA A 173 -7.62 12.13 13.15
N ILE A 174 -7.12 10.94 13.52
CA ILE A 174 -6.28 10.77 14.72
C ILE A 174 -4.93 11.49 14.53
N GLY A 175 -4.32 11.40 13.37
CA GLY A 175 -3.09 12.11 13.03
C GLY A 175 -3.26 13.62 13.16
N GLY A 176 -4.36 14.16 12.64
CA GLY A 176 -4.71 15.56 12.75
C GLY A 176 -4.93 16.04 14.19
N ILE A 177 -5.64 15.27 15.00
CA ILE A 177 -5.89 15.58 16.42
C ILE A 177 -4.58 15.59 17.20
N ILE A 178 -3.75 14.55 17.05
CA ILE A 178 -2.49 14.44 17.79
C ILE A 178 -1.52 15.53 17.38
N SER A 179 -1.35 15.78 16.08
CA SER A 179 -0.40 16.78 15.59
C SER A 179 -0.86 18.21 15.90
N HIS A 180 -2.18 18.46 15.96
CA HIS A 180 -2.71 19.77 16.27
C HIS A 180 -2.61 20.13 17.78
N HIS A 181 -2.93 19.18 18.67
CA HIS A 181 -2.96 19.43 20.11
C HIS A 181 -1.66 19.11 20.85
N PHE A 182 -0.83 18.28 20.23
CA PHE A 182 0.44 17.83 20.79
C PHE A 182 1.56 18.05 19.76
N HIS A 183 2.43 17.07 19.58
CA HIS A 183 3.50 17.11 18.61
C HIS A 183 3.39 15.89 17.68
N TRP A 184 3.66 16.07 16.37
CA TRP A 184 3.55 15.00 15.37
C TRP A 184 4.41 13.77 15.70
N SER A 185 5.51 13.93 16.44
CA SER A 185 6.36 12.81 16.82
C SER A 185 5.65 11.77 17.70
N LEU A 186 4.58 12.16 18.41
CA LEU A 186 3.76 11.21 19.18
C LEU A 186 3.03 10.20 18.30
N LEU A 187 2.93 10.45 17.00
CA LEU A 187 2.42 9.47 16.05
C LEU A 187 3.29 8.19 16.03
N PHE A 188 4.57 8.29 16.38
CA PHE A 188 5.44 7.13 16.55
C PHE A 188 5.07 6.25 17.76
N VAL A 189 4.32 6.74 18.73
CA VAL A 189 3.88 5.94 19.90
C VAL A 189 2.78 4.96 19.51
N LEU A 190 1.91 5.34 18.56
CA LEU A 190 0.72 4.56 18.21
C LEU A 190 1.03 3.13 17.74
N PRO A 191 2.02 2.89 16.86
CA PRO A 191 2.38 1.54 16.46
C PRO A 191 2.89 0.65 17.61
N MET A 192 3.49 1.24 18.66
CA MET A 192 3.99 0.49 19.81
C MET A 192 2.86 -0.19 20.59
N ILE A 193 1.61 0.29 20.46
CA ILE A 193 0.43 -0.34 21.05
C ILE A 193 0.26 -1.79 20.55
N THR A 194 0.77 -2.12 19.35
CA THR A 194 0.72 -3.48 18.81
C THR A 194 1.47 -4.51 19.68
N LEU A 195 2.43 -4.08 20.50
CA LEU A 195 3.14 -4.96 21.44
C LEU A 195 2.21 -5.60 22.47
N ILE A 196 1.06 -5.01 22.76
CA ILE A 196 0.05 -5.59 23.66
C ILE A 196 -0.43 -6.95 23.13
N SER A 197 -0.38 -7.17 21.82
CA SER A 197 -0.76 -8.45 21.20
C SER A 197 0.28 -9.56 21.40
N LEU A 198 1.55 -9.25 21.71
CA LEU A 198 2.64 -10.21 21.75
C LEU A 198 2.43 -11.38 22.75
N PRO A 199 2.07 -11.15 24.02
CA PRO A 199 1.86 -12.24 24.97
C PRO A 199 0.81 -13.25 24.48
N PHE A 200 -0.23 -12.72 23.86
CA PHE A 200 -1.33 -13.53 23.31
C PHE A 200 -0.87 -14.34 22.08
N LEU A 201 -0.18 -13.70 21.14
CA LEU A 201 0.33 -14.35 19.92
C LEU A 201 1.32 -15.47 20.27
N ILE A 202 2.18 -15.25 21.27
CA ILE A 202 3.13 -16.25 21.73
C ILE A 202 2.41 -17.49 22.28
N GLN A 203 1.28 -17.31 22.97
CA GLN A 203 0.52 -18.41 23.59
C GLN A 203 -0.33 -19.18 22.57
N VAL A 204 -0.91 -18.49 21.58
CA VAL A 204 -1.96 -19.05 20.73
C VAL A 204 -1.42 -19.58 19.40
N LEU A 205 -0.43 -18.94 18.81
CA LEU A 205 0.13 -19.40 17.54
C LEU A 205 1.04 -20.62 17.74
N PRO A 206 0.89 -21.66 16.87
CA PRO A 206 1.72 -22.87 16.97
C PRO A 206 3.18 -22.57 16.63
N ASN A 207 4.06 -23.38 17.22
CA ASN A 207 5.47 -23.39 16.84
C ASN A 207 5.62 -24.29 15.61
N GLU A 208 5.79 -23.68 14.44
CA GLU A 208 6.05 -24.43 13.21
C GLU A 208 7.55 -24.80 13.12
N PRO A 209 7.86 -26.02 12.64
CA PRO A 209 9.25 -26.41 12.41
C PRO A 209 9.86 -25.56 11.29
N SER A 210 11.10 -25.09 11.51
CA SER A 210 11.84 -24.36 10.49
C SER A 210 12.26 -25.29 9.36
N ARG A 211 11.95 -24.92 8.11
CA ARG A 211 12.38 -25.65 6.90
C ARG A 211 13.59 -24.94 6.27
N LYS A 212 14.51 -25.71 5.70
CA LYS A 212 15.65 -25.13 4.99
C LYS A 212 15.18 -24.51 3.67
N GLY A 213 15.46 -23.24 3.46
CA GLY A 213 15.20 -22.49 2.23
C GLY A 213 16.21 -21.35 2.08
N LYS A 214 16.27 -20.77 0.89
CA LYS A 214 17.11 -19.58 0.62
C LYS A 214 16.21 -18.42 0.23
N VAL A 215 16.46 -17.28 0.85
CA VAL A 215 15.83 -16.01 0.51
C VAL A 215 16.72 -15.28 -0.48
N ASP A 216 16.16 -14.77 -1.53
CA ASP A 216 16.87 -13.91 -2.49
C ASP A 216 17.00 -12.49 -1.92
N VAL A 217 17.87 -12.35 -0.92
CA VAL A 217 18.14 -11.04 -0.29
C VAL A 217 18.77 -10.08 -1.30
N LEU A 218 19.63 -10.58 -2.21
CA LEU A 218 20.29 -9.73 -3.19
C LEU A 218 19.27 -9.15 -4.19
N GLY A 219 18.29 -9.95 -4.64
CA GLY A 219 17.21 -9.46 -5.50
C GLY A 219 16.38 -8.40 -4.80
N ALA A 220 16.00 -8.60 -3.54
CA ALA A 220 15.25 -7.62 -2.75
C ALA A 220 16.05 -6.31 -2.57
N VAL A 221 17.35 -6.40 -2.28
CA VAL A 221 18.24 -5.23 -2.12
C VAL A 221 18.41 -4.47 -3.43
N LEU A 222 18.65 -5.16 -4.56
CA LEU A 222 18.78 -4.54 -5.88
C LEU A 222 17.49 -3.79 -6.27
N LEU A 223 16.34 -4.41 -6.06
CA LEU A 223 15.05 -3.76 -6.32
C LEU A 223 14.87 -2.52 -5.44
N SER A 224 15.16 -2.64 -4.14
CA SER A 224 15.07 -1.51 -3.19
C SER A 224 15.94 -0.34 -3.60
N ILE A 225 17.21 -0.59 -3.91
CA ILE A 225 18.16 0.46 -4.33
C ILE A 225 17.70 1.11 -5.64
N GLY A 226 17.26 0.31 -6.62
CA GLY A 226 16.76 0.84 -7.88
C GLY A 226 15.57 1.78 -7.69
N ILE A 227 14.60 1.42 -6.84
CA ILE A 227 13.43 2.26 -6.59
C ILE A 227 13.77 3.49 -5.75
N VAL A 228 14.61 3.36 -4.73
CA VAL A 228 15.08 4.52 -3.94
C VAL A 228 15.80 5.52 -4.83
N LEU A 229 16.67 5.09 -5.73
CA LEU A 229 17.36 5.97 -6.68
C LEU A 229 16.39 6.64 -7.67
N PHE A 230 15.36 5.93 -8.12
CA PHE A 230 14.32 6.50 -8.96
C PHE A 230 13.52 7.59 -8.22
N THR A 231 13.18 7.36 -6.96
CA THR A 231 12.47 8.36 -6.16
C THR A 231 13.37 9.55 -5.78
N LEU A 232 14.67 9.32 -5.57
CA LEU A 232 15.66 10.40 -5.39
C LEU A 232 15.77 11.29 -6.63
N TYR A 233 15.67 10.75 -7.84
CA TYR A 233 15.58 11.57 -9.03
C TYR A 233 14.41 12.57 -8.96
N SER A 234 13.24 12.13 -8.47
CA SER A 234 12.07 13.02 -8.33
C SER A 234 12.30 14.13 -7.30
N THR A 235 13.09 13.87 -6.26
CA THR A 235 13.41 14.83 -5.19
C THR A 235 14.51 15.80 -5.62
N GLU A 236 15.65 15.28 -6.05
CA GLU A 236 16.87 16.05 -6.32
C GLU A 236 16.97 16.59 -7.77
N ASN A 237 16.13 16.05 -8.67
CA ASN A 237 16.14 16.34 -10.10
C ASN A 237 17.50 16.09 -10.79
N SER A 238 18.30 15.20 -10.27
CA SER A 238 19.59 14.84 -10.80
C SER A 238 19.50 13.61 -11.71
N TRP A 239 19.79 13.78 -12.99
CA TRP A 239 19.80 12.69 -13.98
C TRP A 239 20.74 11.54 -13.62
N VAL A 240 21.74 11.81 -12.77
CA VAL A 240 22.64 10.77 -12.25
C VAL A 240 21.89 9.70 -11.50
N TYR A 241 20.96 10.07 -10.61
CA TYR A 241 20.14 9.11 -9.88
C TYR A 241 19.26 8.27 -10.80
N LEU A 242 18.68 8.87 -11.85
CA LEU A 242 17.87 8.15 -12.83
C LEU A 242 18.71 7.13 -13.60
N LEU A 243 19.89 7.53 -14.09
CA LEU A 243 20.78 6.64 -14.83
C LEU A 243 21.26 5.46 -13.98
N ILE A 244 21.68 5.73 -12.73
CA ILE A 244 22.09 4.67 -11.81
C ILE A 244 20.89 3.76 -11.48
N SER A 245 19.69 4.30 -11.26
CA SER A 245 18.47 3.52 -11.06
C SER A 245 18.20 2.56 -12.20
N ILE A 246 18.25 3.05 -13.45
CA ILE A 246 18.05 2.23 -14.65
C ILE A 246 19.08 1.10 -14.71
N VAL A 247 20.35 1.40 -14.46
CA VAL A 247 21.42 0.39 -14.44
C VAL A 247 21.16 -0.67 -13.37
N VAL A 248 20.81 -0.26 -12.14
CA VAL A 248 20.53 -1.19 -11.03
C VAL A 248 19.31 -2.06 -11.34
N LEU A 249 18.22 -1.49 -11.88
CA LEU A 249 17.03 -2.24 -12.25
C LEU A 249 17.28 -3.19 -13.44
N LEU A 250 18.17 -2.83 -14.38
CA LEU A 250 18.63 -3.75 -15.43
C LEU A 250 19.44 -4.91 -14.83
N ILE A 251 20.36 -4.61 -13.91
CA ILE A 251 21.11 -5.65 -13.19
C ILE A 251 20.15 -6.57 -12.45
N PHE A 252 19.17 -6.02 -11.74
CA PHE A 252 18.11 -6.80 -11.07
C PHE A 252 17.38 -7.71 -12.06
N SER A 253 16.93 -7.18 -13.20
CA SER A 253 16.22 -7.94 -14.24
C SER A 253 17.06 -9.10 -14.81
N LEU A 254 18.35 -8.88 -15.02
CA LEU A 254 19.27 -9.93 -15.49
C LEU A 254 19.55 -10.95 -14.39
N TYR A 255 19.69 -10.50 -13.16
CA TYR A 255 19.95 -11.34 -11.99
C TYR A 255 18.79 -12.31 -11.70
N ILE A 256 17.52 -11.83 -11.66
CA ILE A 256 16.36 -12.69 -11.37
C ILE A 256 16.15 -13.79 -12.40
N ARG A 257 16.57 -13.57 -13.68
CA ARG A 257 16.48 -14.59 -14.74
C ARG A 257 17.47 -15.74 -14.57
N ARG A 258 18.54 -15.53 -13.78
CA ARG A 258 19.61 -16.52 -13.56
C ARG A 258 19.49 -17.19 -12.19
N THR A 259 18.71 -16.64 -11.29
CA THR A 259 18.56 -17.13 -9.92
C THR A 259 17.56 -18.28 -9.86
N LYS A 260 17.90 -19.38 -9.17
CA LYS A 260 17.04 -20.58 -9.05
C LYS A 260 15.77 -20.32 -8.25
N GLN A 261 15.82 -19.45 -7.25
CA GLN A 261 14.69 -19.06 -6.38
C GLN A 261 14.64 -17.52 -6.31
N PRO A 262 14.24 -16.84 -7.40
CA PRO A 262 14.28 -15.40 -7.46
C PRO A 262 13.24 -14.77 -6.53
N PHE A 263 13.49 -13.52 -6.13
CA PHE A 263 12.58 -12.72 -5.32
C PHE A 263 11.22 -12.51 -6.03
N ILE A 264 11.27 -12.23 -7.32
CA ILE A 264 10.09 -12.16 -8.20
C ILE A 264 10.23 -13.27 -9.24
N GLU A 265 9.17 -14.05 -9.44
CA GLU A 265 9.17 -15.16 -10.41
C GLU A 265 9.17 -14.65 -11.86
N PRO A 266 10.23 -14.93 -12.66
CA PRO A 266 10.30 -14.44 -14.04
C PRO A 266 9.21 -15.01 -14.95
N ALA A 267 8.62 -16.16 -14.62
CA ALA A 267 7.52 -16.77 -15.37
C ALA A 267 6.29 -15.85 -15.48
N LEU A 268 6.01 -15.05 -14.43
CA LEU A 268 4.92 -14.08 -14.42
C LEU A 268 5.05 -13.01 -15.50
N PHE A 269 6.28 -12.66 -15.90
CA PHE A 269 6.52 -11.71 -16.99
C PHE A 269 6.15 -12.24 -18.38
N GLY A 270 5.92 -13.54 -18.52
CA GLY A 270 5.38 -14.16 -19.74
C GLY A 270 3.87 -13.92 -19.93
N ASN A 271 3.14 -13.67 -18.86
CA ASN A 271 1.71 -13.44 -18.91
C ASN A 271 1.39 -11.95 -19.18
N ARG A 272 1.14 -11.63 -20.47
CA ARG A 272 0.88 -10.25 -20.90
C ARG A 272 -0.33 -9.61 -20.23
N MET A 273 -1.41 -10.38 -20.03
CA MET A 273 -2.63 -9.84 -19.38
C MET A 273 -2.38 -9.52 -17.91
N PHE A 274 -1.66 -10.40 -17.21
CA PHE A 274 -1.21 -10.17 -15.85
C PHE A 274 -0.38 -8.87 -15.75
N LEU A 275 0.66 -8.74 -16.59
CA LEU A 275 1.53 -7.55 -16.56
C LEU A 275 0.77 -6.25 -16.83
N MET A 276 -0.14 -6.27 -17.80
CA MET A 276 -0.94 -5.08 -18.10
C MET A 276 -1.89 -4.74 -16.95
N GLY A 277 -2.47 -5.74 -16.27
CA GLY A 277 -3.27 -5.52 -15.06
C GLY A 277 -2.47 -4.90 -13.92
N VAL A 278 -1.27 -5.44 -13.65
CA VAL A 278 -0.34 -4.87 -12.68
C VAL A 278 0.04 -3.44 -13.04
N PHE A 279 0.34 -3.16 -14.30
CA PHE A 279 0.72 -1.83 -14.78
C PHE A 279 -0.44 -0.81 -14.63
N VAL A 280 -1.66 -1.20 -14.98
CA VAL A 280 -2.86 -0.36 -14.78
C VAL A 280 -3.10 -0.08 -13.31
N GLY A 281 -3.02 -1.13 -12.46
CA GLY A 281 -3.12 -0.98 -11.01
C GLY A 281 -2.09 0.01 -10.47
N SER A 282 -0.84 -0.14 -10.89
CA SER A 282 0.27 0.74 -10.52
C SER A 282 0.02 2.21 -10.89
N ILE A 283 -0.43 2.47 -12.12
CA ILE A 283 -0.75 3.85 -12.56
C ILE A 283 -1.88 4.42 -11.72
N LEU A 284 -3.00 3.71 -11.58
CA LEU A 284 -4.18 4.24 -10.92
C LEU A 284 -3.95 4.47 -9.42
N LEU A 285 -3.35 3.50 -8.73
CA LEU A 285 -3.09 3.61 -7.29
C LEU A 285 -2.01 4.67 -7.01
N GLY A 286 -0.91 4.67 -7.77
CA GLY A 286 0.14 5.68 -7.63
C GLY A 286 -0.35 7.10 -7.87
N THR A 287 -1.23 7.28 -8.87
CA THR A 287 -1.85 8.59 -9.18
C THR A 287 -2.72 9.08 -8.02
N VAL A 288 -3.54 8.20 -7.44
CA VAL A 288 -4.42 8.57 -6.32
C VAL A 288 -3.61 8.82 -5.05
N ALA A 289 -2.59 8.00 -4.75
CA ALA A 289 -1.73 8.21 -3.58
C ALA A 289 -0.98 9.55 -3.67
N GLY A 290 -0.45 9.87 -4.84
CA GLY A 290 0.16 11.19 -5.10
C GLY A 290 -0.82 12.34 -4.87
N PHE A 291 -2.05 12.23 -5.38
CA PHE A 291 -3.09 13.23 -5.15
C PHE A 291 -3.40 13.40 -3.66
N ILE A 292 -3.63 12.30 -2.94
CA ILE A 292 -3.94 12.34 -1.49
C ILE A 292 -2.81 13.00 -0.70
N SER A 293 -1.55 12.74 -1.06
CA SER A 293 -0.39 13.36 -0.39
C SER A 293 -0.30 14.87 -0.58
N MET A 294 -0.89 15.40 -1.66
CA MET A 294 -0.96 16.82 -1.97
C MET A 294 -2.01 17.56 -1.12
N VAL A 295 -3.11 16.90 -0.76
CA VAL A 295 -4.27 17.53 -0.12
C VAL A 295 -3.93 18.31 1.15
N PRO A 296 -3.10 17.82 2.09
CA PRO A 296 -2.73 18.58 3.29
C PRO A 296 -2.01 19.90 2.97
N TYR A 297 -1.10 19.87 2.01
CA TYR A 297 -0.41 21.09 1.54
C TYR A 297 -1.39 22.06 0.88
N MET A 298 -2.21 21.57 -0.02
CA MET A 298 -3.25 22.35 -0.70
C MET A 298 -4.18 23.05 0.28
N MET A 299 -4.68 22.34 1.30
CA MET A 299 -5.57 22.91 2.32
C MET A 299 -4.86 23.92 3.23
N ARG A 300 -3.57 23.71 3.48
CA ARG A 300 -2.75 24.65 4.25
C ARG A 300 -2.46 25.92 3.46
N ASP A 301 -2.03 25.80 2.21
CA ASP A 301 -1.53 26.93 1.41
C ASP A 301 -2.66 27.79 0.86
N VAL A 302 -3.80 27.18 0.47
CA VAL A 302 -4.94 27.89 -0.12
C VAL A 302 -5.90 28.44 0.94
N TYR A 303 -6.11 27.67 2.03
CA TYR A 303 -7.15 27.97 3.01
C TYR A 303 -6.65 28.21 4.44
N HIS A 304 -5.35 28.04 4.67
CA HIS A 304 -4.70 28.19 5.98
C HIS A 304 -5.35 27.34 7.09
N LEU A 305 -5.88 26.16 6.74
CA LEU A 305 -6.53 25.28 7.69
C LEU A 305 -5.53 24.65 8.66
N SER A 306 -5.97 24.44 9.90
CA SER A 306 -5.18 23.70 10.88
C SER A 306 -5.12 22.22 10.53
N THR A 307 -4.05 21.53 10.99
CA THR A 307 -3.84 20.09 10.78
C THR A 307 -5.02 19.25 11.27
N GLY A 308 -5.61 19.64 12.43
CA GLY A 308 -6.81 18.99 12.96
C GLY A 308 -8.02 19.09 12.03
N MET A 309 -8.24 20.28 11.42
CA MET A 309 -9.33 20.47 10.45
C MET A 309 -9.05 19.71 9.13
N ILE A 310 -7.81 19.70 8.67
CA ILE A 310 -7.43 18.93 7.47
C ILE A 310 -7.66 17.44 7.69
N GLY A 311 -7.22 16.89 8.82
CA GLY A 311 -7.38 15.47 9.12
C GLY A 311 -8.84 15.08 9.38
N GLY A 312 -9.48 15.76 10.32
CA GLY A 312 -10.84 15.43 10.79
C GLY A 312 -11.96 15.95 9.89
N GLY A 313 -11.79 17.17 9.32
CA GLY A 313 -12.85 17.80 8.52
C GLY A 313 -12.75 17.49 7.02
N ILE A 314 -11.54 17.47 6.47
CA ILE A 314 -11.35 17.35 5.04
C ILE A 314 -11.09 15.89 4.62
N LEU A 315 -10.11 15.22 5.23
CA LEU A 315 -9.70 13.87 4.80
C LEU A 315 -10.60 12.76 5.36
N PHE A 316 -10.96 12.83 6.64
CA PHE A 316 -11.69 11.77 7.33
C PHE A 316 -13.02 11.36 6.68
N PRO A 317 -13.90 12.27 6.20
CA PRO A 317 -15.13 11.86 5.53
C PRO A 317 -14.88 11.05 4.25
N GLY A 318 -13.83 11.42 3.50
CA GLY A 318 -13.40 10.66 2.32
C GLY A 318 -12.87 9.29 2.69
N THR A 319 -11.93 9.22 3.61
CA THR A 319 -11.29 7.95 3.99
C THR A 319 -12.26 6.96 4.61
N ILE A 320 -13.19 7.40 5.48
CA ILE A 320 -14.20 6.49 6.07
C ILE A 320 -15.18 5.96 5.03
N SER A 321 -15.39 6.67 3.92
CA SER A 321 -16.27 6.24 2.84
C SER A 321 -15.77 4.97 2.14
N VAL A 322 -14.47 4.64 2.23
CA VAL A 322 -13.88 3.41 1.68
C VAL A 322 -14.60 2.16 2.18
N ILE A 323 -15.04 2.17 3.45
CA ILE A 323 -15.78 1.03 4.04
C ILE A 323 -17.06 0.78 3.26
N PHE A 324 -17.86 1.82 3.01
CA PHE A 324 -19.11 1.73 2.28
C PHE A 324 -18.90 1.34 0.81
N PHE A 325 -17.98 2.02 0.13
CA PHE A 325 -17.68 1.72 -1.28
C PHE A 325 -17.01 0.37 -1.48
N GLY A 326 -16.27 -0.14 -0.49
CA GLY A 326 -15.70 -1.49 -0.54
C GLY A 326 -16.76 -2.58 -0.65
N PHE A 327 -17.81 -2.51 0.18
CA PHE A 327 -18.95 -3.43 0.10
C PHE A 327 -19.72 -3.29 -1.22
N LEU A 328 -19.94 -2.04 -1.66
CA LEU A 328 -20.61 -1.80 -2.94
C LEU A 328 -19.80 -2.32 -4.12
N GLY A 329 -18.47 -2.13 -4.10
CA GLY A 329 -17.56 -2.54 -5.18
C GLY A 329 -17.62 -4.04 -5.43
N GLY A 330 -17.49 -4.86 -4.39
CA GLY A 330 -17.61 -6.33 -4.51
C GLY A 330 -18.96 -6.73 -5.10
N SER A 331 -20.07 -6.23 -4.54
CA SER A 331 -21.42 -6.53 -5.03
C SER A 331 -21.67 -6.08 -6.47
N LEU A 332 -21.08 -4.94 -6.88
CA LEU A 332 -21.20 -4.45 -8.24
C LEU A 332 -20.37 -5.26 -9.23
N VAL A 333 -19.19 -5.74 -8.83
CA VAL A 333 -18.38 -6.67 -9.64
C VAL A 333 -19.17 -7.94 -9.93
N ASP A 334 -19.80 -8.53 -8.93
CA ASP A 334 -20.62 -9.74 -9.09
C ASP A 334 -21.82 -9.51 -10.02
N LYS A 335 -22.45 -8.34 -10.00
CA LYS A 335 -23.67 -8.03 -10.77
C LYS A 335 -23.39 -7.46 -12.16
N ARG A 336 -22.36 -6.64 -12.33
CA ARG A 336 -22.11 -5.84 -13.54
C ARG A 336 -20.75 -6.12 -14.19
N GLY A 337 -19.92 -6.94 -13.54
CA GLY A 337 -18.59 -7.33 -14.00
C GLY A 337 -17.51 -6.26 -13.75
N ASN A 338 -16.25 -6.70 -13.87
CA ASN A 338 -15.06 -5.91 -13.58
C ASN A 338 -14.97 -4.61 -14.38
N THR A 339 -15.25 -4.65 -15.68
CA THR A 339 -15.10 -3.49 -16.59
C THR A 339 -16.01 -2.32 -16.20
N PHE A 340 -17.28 -2.60 -15.87
CA PHE A 340 -18.21 -1.56 -15.46
C PHE A 340 -17.77 -0.87 -14.17
N VAL A 341 -17.34 -1.66 -13.18
CA VAL A 341 -16.94 -1.14 -11.87
C VAL A 341 -15.63 -0.34 -11.97
N LEU A 342 -14.68 -0.76 -12.83
CA LEU A 342 -13.49 0.05 -13.10
C LEU A 342 -13.85 1.41 -13.71
N TYR A 343 -14.71 1.42 -14.73
CA TYR A 343 -15.10 2.68 -15.37
C TYR A 343 -15.80 3.62 -14.39
N LEU A 344 -16.66 3.08 -13.53
CA LEU A 344 -17.34 3.86 -12.50
C LEU A 344 -16.33 4.43 -11.47
N GLY A 345 -15.39 3.60 -11.01
CA GLY A 345 -14.35 4.02 -10.08
C GLY A 345 -13.42 5.09 -10.67
N ALA A 346 -12.95 4.86 -11.88
CA ALA A 346 -12.10 5.82 -12.60
C ALA A 346 -12.84 7.12 -12.93
N PHE A 347 -14.14 7.05 -13.26
CA PHE A 347 -14.99 8.23 -13.45
C PHE A 347 -15.08 9.06 -12.15
N PHE A 348 -15.29 8.43 -11.00
CA PHE A 348 -15.33 9.12 -9.72
C PHE A 348 -14.01 9.82 -9.42
N ILE A 349 -12.86 9.14 -9.65
CA ILE A 349 -11.53 9.73 -9.44
C ILE A 349 -11.29 10.89 -10.41
N ALA A 350 -11.52 10.69 -11.70
CA ALA A 350 -11.31 11.72 -12.73
C ALA A 350 -12.22 12.93 -12.53
N LEU A 351 -13.49 12.71 -12.19
CA LEU A 351 -14.44 13.79 -11.88
C LEU A 351 -13.97 14.59 -10.66
N SER A 352 -13.54 13.88 -9.61
CA SER A 352 -13.04 14.52 -8.40
C SER A 352 -11.82 15.41 -8.70
N PHE A 353 -10.82 14.89 -9.42
CA PHE A 353 -9.62 15.63 -9.75
C PHE A 353 -9.91 16.82 -10.65
N LEU A 354 -10.82 16.66 -11.63
CA LEU A 354 -11.23 17.72 -12.52
C LEU A 354 -11.98 18.83 -11.77
N VAL A 355 -12.94 18.48 -10.90
CA VAL A 355 -13.69 19.47 -10.11
C VAL A 355 -12.76 20.20 -9.14
N ILE A 356 -11.83 19.50 -8.48
CA ILE A 356 -10.84 20.16 -7.63
C ILE A 356 -9.96 21.09 -8.46
N SER A 357 -9.50 20.65 -9.64
CA SER A 357 -8.72 21.53 -10.52
C SER A 357 -9.46 22.83 -10.88
N LEU A 358 -10.76 22.75 -11.16
CA LEU A 358 -11.56 23.91 -11.57
C LEU A 358 -11.93 24.86 -10.41
N PHE A 359 -12.09 24.35 -9.20
CA PHE A 359 -12.75 25.05 -8.09
C PHE A 359 -11.99 24.96 -6.76
N VAL A 360 -10.69 24.63 -6.79
CA VAL A 360 -9.89 24.43 -5.59
C VAL A 360 -9.83 25.65 -4.66
N ASP A 361 -10.01 26.86 -5.18
CA ASP A 361 -9.99 28.13 -4.41
C ASP A 361 -11.38 28.62 -3.95
N LYS A 362 -12.47 27.88 -4.23
CA LYS A 362 -13.83 28.33 -3.92
C LYS A 362 -14.32 27.88 -2.54
N SER A 363 -14.07 26.61 -2.16
CA SER A 363 -14.50 26.09 -0.88
C SER A 363 -13.69 24.84 -0.48
N PRO A 364 -13.19 24.78 0.77
CA PRO A 364 -12.50 23.58 1.28
C PRO A 364 -13.47 22.38 1.39
N TRP A 365 -14.75 22.63 1.65
CA TRP A 365 -15.77 21.58 1.76
C TRP A 365 -16.06 20.89 0.44
N LEU A 366 -15.86 21.60 -0.69
CA LEU A 366 -15.93 20.98 -1.99
C LEU A 366 -14.86 19.88 -2.14
N THR A 367 -13.65 20.15 -1.65
CA THR A 367 -12.58 19.13 -1.62
C THR A 367 -13.00 17.93 -0.77
N THR A 368 -13.65 18.11 0.38
CA THR A 368 -14.18 17.00 1.20
C THR A 368 -15.16 16.13 0.41
N VAL A 369 -16.12 16.72 -0.28
CA VAL A 369 -17.09 15.98 -1.10
C VAL A 369 -16.39 15.24 -2.24
N MET A 370 -15.43 15.88 -2.89
CA MET A 370 -14.65 15.26 -3.98
C MET A 370 -13.75 14.13 -3.46
N LEU A 371 -13.21 14.25 -2.25
CA LEU A 371 -12.44 13.16 -1.62
C LEU A 371 -13.30 11.92 -1.35
N ILE A 372 -14.58 12.07 -1.00
CA ILE A 372 -15.50 10.92 -0.90
C ILE A 372 -15.56 10.16 -2.23
N LEU A 373 -15.63 10.87 -3.36
CA LEU A 373 -15.60 10.24 -4.67
C LEU A 373 -14.23 9.64 -5.00
N THR A 374 -13.13 10.32 -4.64
CA THR A 374 -11.77 9.81 -4.85
C THR A 374 -11.57 8.49 -4.14
N PHE A 375 -11.87 8.43 -2.85
CA PHE A 375 -11.70 7.22 -2.04
C PHE A 375 -12.69 6.11 -2.42
N GLY A 376 -13.92 6.48 -2.77
CA GLY A 376 -14.90 5.55 -3.32
C GLY A 376 -14.44 4.92 -4.63
N GLY A 377 -13.94 5.76 -5.55
CA GLY A 377 -13.36 5.32 -6.82
C GLY A 377 -12.12 4.45 -6.63
N LEU A 378 -11.23 4.82 -5.68
CA LEU A 378 -10.06 4.02 -5.32
C LEU A 378 -10.46 2.62 -4.84
N SER A 379 -11.49 2.53 -3.99
CA SER A 379 -12.00 1.25 -3.48
C SER A 379 -12.50 0.35 -4.62
N PHE A 380 -13.22 0.91 -5.60
CA PHE A 380 -13.67 0.19 -6.80
C PHE A 380 -12.49 -0.27 -7.64
N VAL A 381 -11.51 0.61 -7.88
CA VAL A 381 -10.31 0.26 -8.64
C VAL A 381 -9.51 -0.85 -7.96
N LYS A 382 -9.25 -0.76 -6.64
CA LYS A 382 -8.55 -1.81 -5.87
C LYS A 382 -9.26 -3.17 -6.02
N THR A 383 -10.58 -3.20 -5.89
CA THR A 383 -11.39 -4.42 -6.04
C THR A 383 -11.26 -5.02 -7.43
N VAL A 384 -11.42 -4.20 -8.47
CA VAL A 384 -11.38 -4.68 -9.86
C VAL A 384 -9.99 -5.13 -10.28
N ILE A 385 -8.95 -4.38 -9.93
CA ILE A 385 -7.57 -4.76 -10.29
C ILE A 385 -7.20 -6.10 -9.65
N SER A 386 -7.54 -6.29 -8.37
CA SER A 386 -7.30 -7.57 -7.69
C SER A 386 -8.07 -8.73 -8.35
N SER A 387 -9.34 -8.55 -8.68
CA SER A 387 -10.16 -9.56 -9.36
C SER A 387 -9.65 -9.86 -10.77
N SER A 388 -9.46 -8.80 -11.59
CA SER A 388 -9.03 -8.97 -13.00
C SER A 388 -7.65 -9.60 -13.13
N VAL A 389 -6.72 -9.27 -12.22
CA VAL A 389 -5.39 -9.88 -12.20
C VAL A 389 -5.45 -11.33 -11.73
N ALA A 390 -6.23 -11.63 -10.69
CA ALA A 390 -6.39 -12.99 -10.19
C ALA A 390 -6.96 -13.94 -11.26
N GLU A 391 -7.90 -13.48 -12.10
CA GLU A 391 -8.48 -14.23 -13.22
C GLU A 391 -7.47 -14.59 -14.33
N THR A 392 -6.31 -13.94 -14.37
CA THR A 392 -5.26 -14.23 -15.36
C THR A 392 -4.24 -15.26 -14.91
N LEU A 393 -4.28 -15.67 -13.64
CA LEU A 393 -3.31 -16.55 -13.01
C LEU A 393 -3.83 -17.98 -12.90
N ALA A 394 -2.95 -18.96 -13.12
CA ALA A 394 -3.22 -20.33 -12.73
C ALA A 394 -3.26 -20.47 -11.20
N SER A 395 -3.93 -21.50 -10.67
CA SER A 395 -4.09 -21.71 -9.22
C SER A 395 -2.74 -21.81 -8.51
N GLU A 396 -1.74 -22.42 -9.14
CA GLU A 396 -0.38 -22.58 -8.61
C GLU A 396 0.40 -21.28 -8.58
N GLU A 397 0.09 -20.34 -9.48
CA GLU A 397 0.76 -19.03 -9.62
C GLU A 397 0.06 -17.91 -8.82
N ALA A 398 -1.16 -18.17 -8.32
CA ALA A 398 -2.00 -17.14 -7.70
C ALA A 398 -1.33 -16.45 -6.52
N GLY A 399 -0.62 -17.20 -5.66
CA GLY A 399 0.08 -16.65 -4.52
C GLY A 399 1.22 -15.70 -4.93
N ALA A 400 2.08 -16.14 -5.84
CA ALA A 400 3.20 -15.35 -6.34
C ALA A 400 2.73 -14.13 -7.16
N GLY A 401 1.71 -14.32 -8.02
CA GLY A 401 1.15 -13.26 -8.84
C GLY A 401 0.46 -12.17 -8.02
N MET A 402 -0.37 -12.52 -7.05
CA MET A 402 -1.01 -11.55 -6.16
C MET A 402 0.01 -10.85 -5.25
N GLY A 403 1.06 -11.55 -4.81
CA GLY A 403 2.19 -10.94 -4.12
C GLY A 403 2.90 -9.90 -4.97
N MET A 404 3.15 -10.19 -6.25
CA MET A 404 3.74 -9.24 -7.20
C MET A 404 2.80 -8.05 -7.48
N LEU A 405 1.50 -8.26 -7.59
CA LEU A 405 0.52 -7.19 -7.70
C LEU A 405 0.60 -6.24 -6.51
N ASN A 406 0.53 -6.76 -5.29
CA ASN A 406 0.60 -5.97 -4.07
C ASN A 406 1.92 -5.20 -3.96
N LEU A 407 3.06 -5.87 -4.22
CA LEU A 407 4.37 -5.23 -4.27
C LEU A 407 4.37 -4.05 -5.23
N SER A 408 3.91 -4.25 -6.47
CA SER A 408 3.90 -3.21 -7.51
C SER A 408 2.97 -2.06 -7.17
N CYS A 409 1.80 -2.33 -6.58
CA CYS A 409 0.85 -1.31 -6.16
C CYS A 409 1.41 -0.42 -5.05
N PHE A 410 1.94 -1.01 -3.97
CA PHE A 410 2.54 -0.23 -2.88
C PHE A 410 3.78 0.56 -3.32
N LEU A 411 4.63 -0.03 -4.17
CA LEU A 411 5.76 0.71 -4.74
C LEU A 411 5.30 1.90 -5.57
N SER A 412 4.25 1.72 -6.37
CA SER A 412 3.69 2.79 -7.20
C SER A 412 3.02 3.88 -6.37
N GLU A 413 2.37 3.55 -5.27
CA GLU A 413 1.84 4.52 -4.30
C GLU A 413 2.98 5.37 -3.74
N GLY A 414 4.09 4.77 -3.28
CA GLY A 414 5.27 5.50 -2.81
C GLY A 414 5.92 6.38 -3.89
N ILE A 415 6.04 5.87 -5.12
CA ILE A 415 6.55 6.62 -6.27
C ILE A 415 5.62 7.81 -6.60
N GLY A 416 4.31 7.59 -6.60
CA GLY A 416 3.32 8.64 -6.85
C GLY A 416 3.41 9.79 -5.84
N VAL A 417 3.56 9.46 -4.56
CA VAL A 417 3.80 10.45 -3.48
C VAL A 417 5.09 11.24 -3.74
N ALA A 418 6.18 10.57 -4.12
CA ALA A 418 7.46 11.23 -4.40
C ALA A 418 7.40 12.13 -5.64
N ILE A 419 6.74 11.69 -6.73
CA ILE A 419 6.57 12.48 -7.96
C ILE A 419 5.77 13.74 -7.66
N VAL A 420 4.64 13.62 -6.97
CA VAL A 420 3.80 14.79 -6.64
C VAL A 420 4.55 15.73 -5.70
N GLY A 421 5.26 15.22 -4.69
CA GLY A 421 6.13 16.03 -3.85
C GLY A 421 7.18 16.82 -4.64
N GLY A 422 7.79 16.18 -5.64
CA GLY A 422 8.71 16.82 -6.57
C GLY A 422 8.04 17.94 -7.42
N LEU A 423 6.82 17.70 -7.93
CA LEU A 423 6.06 18.71 -8.68
C LEU A 423 5.72 19.92 -7.81
N LEU A 424 5.30 19.68 -6.56
CA LEU A 424 4.99 20.75 -5.61
C LEU A 424 6.23 21.61 -5.29
N SER A 425 7.38 20.97 -5.09
CA SER A 425 8.61 21.69 -4.71
C SER A 425 9.24 22.48 -5.85
N LYS A 426 9.05 22.07 -7.10
CA LYS A 426 9.68 22.69 -8.27
C LYS A 426 8.89 23.85 -8.85
N HIS A 427 7.65 24.03 -8.45
CA HIS A 427 6.73 25.06 -8.99
C HIS A 427 6.63 25.08 -10.52
N LEU A 428 6.93 23.96 -11.20
CA LEU A 428 6.93 23.88 -12.66
C LEU A 428 5.54 24.10 -13.28
N LEU A 429 4.51 23.79 -12.51
CA LEU A 429 3.11 23.91 -12.90
C LEU A 429 2.40 25.11 -12.25
N ASP A 430 3.17 26.08 -11.71
CA ASP A 430 2.63 27.26 -11.02
C ASP A 430 2.36 28.40 -12.02
N PHE A 431 1.35 28.23 -12.85
CA PHE A 431 0.90 29.23 -13.81
C PHE A 431 -0.63 29.16 -14.02
N PRO A 432 -1.28 30.27 -14.40
CA PRO A 432 -2.73 30.30 -14.59
C PRO A 432 -3.12 29.54 -15.85
N THR A 433 -3.73 28.37 -15.71
CA THR A 433 -4.25 27.55 -16.83
C THR A 433 -5.75 27.74 -16.98
N LEU A 434 -6.47 27.81 -15.87
CA LEU A 434 -7.93 27.83 -15.84
C LEU A 434 -8.45 29.21 -15.42
N PRO A 435 -9.41 29.80 -16.18
CA PRO A 435 -9.96 31.12 -15.88
C PRO A 435 -10.86 31.14 -14.64
N THR A 436 -11.22 29.98 -14.09
CA THR A 436 -12.07 29.85 -12.91
C THR A 436 -11.38 30.19 -11.60
N LEU A 437 -10.03 30.16 -11.58
CA LEU A 437 -9.24 30.36 -10.40
C LEU A 437 -8.83 31.84 -10.25
N SER A 438 -8.96 32.34 -9.04
CA SER A 438 -8.60 33.71 -8.68
C SER A 438 -7.41 33.80 -7.70
N VAL A 439 -7.07 32.72 -7.02
CA VAL A 439 -6.00 32.67 -6.00
C VAL A 439 -4.74 32.08 -6.60
N PRO A 440 -3.60 32.84 -6.68
CA PRO A 440 -2.37 32.35 -7.29
C PRO A 440 -1.84 31.05 -6.66
N THR A 441 -1.88 30.92 -5.34
CA THR A 441 -1.42 29.72 -4.62
C THR A 441 -2.19 28.46 -5.01
N ALA A 442 -3.36 28.57 -5.66
CA ALA A 442 -4.17 27.48 -6.12
C ALA A 442 -3.74 26.91 -7.49
N PHE A 443 -2.99 27.70 -8.30
CA PHE A 443 -2.64 27.31 -9.68
C PHE A 443 -1.83 26.01 -9.73
N LEU A 444 -0.84 25.87 -8.89
CA LEU A 444 -0.02 24.67 -8.80
C LEU A 444 -0.87 23.44 -8.54
N TYR A 445 -1.73 23.49 -7.53
CA TYR A 445 -2.59 22.36 -7.12
C TYR A 445 -3.62 21.98 -8.19
N SER A 446 -4.18 22.99 -8.84
CA SER A 446 -5.08 22.83 -9.97
C SER A 446 -4.41 22.09 -11.13
N ASN A 447 -3.25 22.57 -11.56
CA ASN A 447 -2.53 22.01 -12.70
C ASN A 447 -2.01 20.59 -12.40
N VAL A 448 -1.53 20.32 -11.19
CA VAL A 448 -1.18 18.96 -10.77
C VAL A 448 -2.40 18.05 -10.85
N SER A 449 -3.58 18.49 -10.37
CA SER A 449 -4.82 17.70 -10.45
C SER A 449 -5.23 17.40 -11.90
N LEU A 450 -5.04 18.34 -12.83
CA LEU A 450 -5.26 18.11 -14.27
C LEU A 450 -4.33 17.04 -14.84
N VAL A 451 -3.04 17.12 -14.52
CA VAL A 451 -2.07 16.13 -14.98
C VAL A 451 -2.43 14.75 -14.44
N LEU A 452 -2.79 14.66 -13.16
CA LEU A 452 -3.19 13.39 -12.54
C LEU A 452 -4.50 12.84 -13.18
N THR A 453 -5.44 13.71 -13.58
CA THR A 453 -6.62 13.29 -14.34
C THR A 453 -6.25 12.60 -15.65
N ILE A 454 -5.26 13.13 -16.37
CA ILE A 454 -4.77 12.51 -17.62
C ILE A 454 -4.21 11.11 -17.34
N PHE A 455 -3.46 10.92 -16.25
CA PHE A 455 -2.95 9.58 -15.88
C PHE A 455 -4.06 8.60 -15.53
N VAL A 456 -5.14 9.05 -14.87
CA VAL A 456 -6.32 8.19 -14.62
C VAL A 456 -6.95 7.75 -15.95
N LEU A 457 -7.19 8.68 -16.87
CA LEU A 457 -7.75 8.37 -18.18
C LEU A 457 -6.84 7.43 -18.99
N PHE A 458 -5.53 7.63 -18.92
CA PHE A 458 -4.55 6.75 -19.57
C PHE A 458 -4.62 5.33 -19.00
N GLY A 459 -4.72 5.16 -17.68
CA GLY A 459 -4.92 3.86 -17.05
C GLY A 459 -6.19 3.16 -17.53
N VAL A 460 -7.31 3.91 -17.66
CA VAL A 460 -8.57 3.38 -18.19
C VAL A 460 -8.43 2.90 -19.64
N VAL A 461 -7.76 3.67 -20.49
CA VAL A 461 -7.53 3.29 -21.88
C VAL A 461 -6.75 1.99 -21.97
N ILE A 462 -5.65 1.86 -21.20
CA ILE A 462 -4.85 0.62 -21.19
C ILE A 462 -5.69 -0.57 -20.70
N TYR A 463 -6.46 -0.39 -19.61
CA TYR A 463 -7.34 -1.44 -19.11
C TYR A 463 -8.34 -1.90 -20.19
N THR A 464 -8.97 -0.95 -20.86
CA THR A 464 -9.94 -1.22 -21.93
C THR A 464 -9.32 -2.02 -23.07
N LEU A 465 -8.13 -1.63 -23.51
CA LEU A 465 -7.41 -2.32 -24.59
C LEU A 465 -6.98 -3.73 -24.20
N THR A 466 -6.76 -3.97 -22.91
CA THR A 466 -6.31 -5.26 -22.38
C THR A 466 -7.45 -6.24 -22.12
N TYR A 467 -8.51 -5.79 -21.43
CA TYR A 467 -9.54 -6.66 -20.86
C TYR A 467 -10.88 -6.64 -21.62
N LYS A 468 -11.15 -5.64 -22.49
CA LYS A 468 -12.41 -5.58 -23.25
C LYS A 468 -12.48 -6.55 -24.44
N ARG A 469 -11.38 -7.22 -24.78
CA ARG A 469 -11.32 -8.19 -25.89
C ARG A 469 -11.76 -9.62 -25.51
N LYS A 470 -12.27 -9.81 -24.31
CA LYS A 470 -12.94 -11.03 -23.87
C LYS A 470 -14.44 -10.70 -23.69
#